data_2de18081ec7fb49a0a0907d2e423194d
#
_entry.id   2de18081ec7fb49a0a0907d2e423194d
#
_cell.length_a   1.000
_cell.length_b   1.000
_cell.length_c   1.000
_cell.angle_alpha   90.00
_cell.angle_beta   90.00
_cell.angle_gamma   90.00
#
_symmetry.space_group_name_H-M   'P 1'
#
loop_
_entity.id
_entity.type
_entity.pdbx_description
1 polymer ?
#
loop_
_entity_poly.entity_id
_entity_poly.type
_entity_poly.pdbx_seq_one_letter_code
_entity_poly.pdbx_strand_id
1 'polypeptide(L)'
;MPKYDMRDKIRRMSIIVYMLQKKEYNIHQIRDKMNYIMDKEWSKSIIEKDIAQLRDDFDCPIERVGNKLRIIEPYSFVNQIQQWVEFYI
;
A
#
# COMPACT_ATOMS: atom_id res chain seq x y z
N MET A 1 -17.25 12.87 -14.94
CA MET A 1 -16.10 11.98 -15.06
C MET A 1 -15.38 11.81 -13.72
N PRO A 2 -15.34 10.65 -13.16
CA PRO A 2 -14.64 10.47 -11.90
C PRO A 2 -13.14 10.66 -12.09
N LYS A 3 -12.55 11.42 -11.20
CA LYS A 3 -11.12 11.66 -11.22
C LYS A 3 -10.37 10.66 -10.37
N TYR A 4 -11.13 9.82 -9.68
CA TYR A 4 -10.60 8.90 -8.72
C TYR A 4 -10.99 7.48 -9.10
N ASP A 5 -10.02 6.62 -9.26
CA ASP A 5 -10.27 5.21 -9.58
C ASP A 5 -9.93 4.36 -8.36
N MET A 6 -10.94 3.87 -7.70
CA MET A 6 -10.81 3.03 -6.51
C MET A 6 -10.04 1.74 -6.82
N ARG A 7 -10.19 1.20 -8.03
CA ARG A 7 -9.48 -0.01 -8.41
C ARG A 7 -7.98 0.21 -8.42
N ASP A 8 -7.55 1.36 -8.93
CA ASP A 8 -6.13 1.70 -8.94
C ASP A 8 -5.59 1.83 -7.52
N LYS A 9 -6.35 2.47 -6.64
CA LYS A 9 -5.94 2.62 -5.25
C LYS A 9 -5.76 1.27 -4.55
N ILE A 10 -6.72 0.36 -4.73
CA ILE A 10 -6.63 -0.98 -4.15
C ILE A 10 -5.45 -1.74 -4.72
N ARG A 11 -5.21 -1.63 -6.02
CA ARG A 11 -4.06 -2.26 -6.65
C ARG A 11 -2.75 -1.73 -6.09
N ARG A 12 -2.64 -0.41 -5.94
CA ARG A 12 -1.43 0.19 -5.36
C ARG A 12 -1.19 -0.31 -3.94
N MET A 13 -2.22 -0.30 -3.11
CA MET A 13 -2.09 -0.77 -1.73
C MET A 13 -1.69 -2.24 -1.67
N SER A 14 -2.28 -3.07 -2.53
CA SER A 14 -1.94 -4.49 -2.60
C SER A 14 -0.48 -4.70 -3.00
N ILE A 15 0.01 -3.92 -3.95
CA ILE A 15 1.41 -3.99 -4.39
C ILE A 15 2.34 -3.58 -3.25
N ILE A 16 2.00 -2.51 -2.52
CA ILE A 16 2.81 -2.05 -1.39
C ILE A 16 2.92 -3.16 -0.35
N VAL A 17 1.80 -3.75 0.04
CA VAL A 17 1.79 -4.81 1.04
C VAL A 17 2.63 -6.00 0.56
N TYR A 18 2.44 -6.41 -0.68
CA TYR A 18 3.18 -7.53 -1.25
C TYR A 18 4.69 -7.28 -1.21
N MET A 19 5.10 -6.10 -1.66
CA MET A 19 6.53 -5.76 -1.71
C MET A 19 7.13 -5.76 -0.31
N LEU A 20 6.50 -5.06 0.63
CA LEU A 20 7.05 -4.88 1.96
C LEU A 20 7.06 -6.15 2.80
N GLN A 21 6.24 -7.13 2.45
CA GLN A 21 6.31 -8.45 3.08
C GLN A 21 7.48 -9.28 2.55
N LYS A 22 7.95 -8.97 1.34
CA LYS A 22 9.07 -9.70 0.74
C LYS A 22 10.41 -9.22 1.26
N LYS A 23 10.60 -7.90 1.31
CA LYS A 23 11.84 -7.31 1.81
C LYS A 23 11.66 -5.81 2.02
N GLU A 24 12.72 -5.15 2.48
CA GLU A 24 12.72 -3.71 2.71
C GLU A 24 12.82 -2.95 1.38
N TYR A 25 12.08 -1.84 1.30
CA TYR A 25 12.15 -0.93 0.16
C TYR A 25 12.00 0.50 0.65
N ASN A 26 12.70 1.44 0.00
CA ASN A 26 12.45 2.85 0.24
C ASN A 26 11.31 3.32 -0.66
N ILE A 27 10.82 4.53 -0.41
CA ILE A 27 9.65 5.06 -1.10
C ILE A 27 9.88 5.18 -2.62
N HIS A 28 11.09 5.51 -3.03
CA HIS A 28 11.41 5.64 -4.46
C HIS A 28 11.37 4.29 -5.17
N GLN A 29 11.87 3.26 -4.51
CA GLN A 29 11.84 1.90 -5.07
C GLN A 29 10.41 1.40 -5.20
N ILE A 30 9.58 1.69 -4.20
CA ILE A 30 8.16 1.32 -4.25
C ILE A 30 7.48 2.02 -5.42
N ARG A 31 7.69 3.33 -5.55
CA ARG A 31 7.10 4.11 -6.64
C ARG A 31 7.52 3.58 -8.01
N ASP A 32 8.82 3.36 -8.18
CA ASP A 32 9.34 2.93 -9.48
C ASP A 32 8.77 1.56 -9.88
N LYS A 33 8.73 0.64 -8.94
CA LYS A 33 8.17 -0.69 -9.21
C LYS A 33 6.68 -0.63 -9.50
N MET A 34 5.97 0.18 -8.73
CA MET A 34 4.54 0.34 -8.92
C MET A 34 4.21 0.94 -10.29
N ASN A 35 4.94 1.97 -10.67
CA ASN A 35 4.73 2.60 -11.98
C ASN A 35 5.03 1.65 -13.13
N TYR A 36 6.04 0.81 -12.95
CA TYR A 36 6.36 -0.22 -13.93
C TYR A 36 5.23 -1.25 -14.04
N ILE A 37 4.77 -1.77 -12.90
CA ILE A 37 3.73 -2.82 -12.88
C ILE A 37 2.41 -2.32 -13.46
N MET A 38 2.03 -1.10 -13.10
CA MET A 38 0.72 -0.56 -13.46
C MET A 38 0.74 0.32 -14.72
N ASP A 39 1.92 0.51 -15.30
CA ASP A 39 2.10 1.37 -16.47
C ASP A 39 1.51 2.78 -16.22
N LYS A 40 1.92 3.38 -15.12
CA LYS A 40 1.47 4.70 -14.66
C LYS A 40 2.66 5.53 -14.22
N GLU A 41 2.39 6.80 -13.90
CA GLU A 41 3.41 7.72 -13.43
C GLU A 41 2.95 8.42 -12.15
N TRP A 42 2.63 7.62 -11.14
CA TRP A 42 2.24 8.17 -9.85
C TRP A 42 3.43 8.82 -9.16
N SER A 43 3.12 9.89 -8.42
CA SER A 43 4.14 10.62 -7.66
C SER A 43 4.45 9.92 -6.34
N LYS A 44 5.59 10.28 -5.77
CA LYS A 44 5.97 9.86 -4.43
C LYS A 44 4.88 10.21 -3.42
N SER A 45 4.27 11.38 -3.56
CA SER A 45 3.24 11.85 -2.64
C SER A 45 2.03 10.91 -2.60
N ILE A 46 1.60 10.38 -3.74
CA ILE A 46 0.49 9.44 -3.80
C ILE A 46 0.85 8.15 -3.05
N ILE A 47 2.06 7.66 -3.26
CA ILE A 47 2.52 6.43 -2.59
C ILE A 47 2.58 6.65 -1.08
N GLU A 48 3.05 7.80 -0.63
CA GLU A 48 3.11 8.14 0.79
C GLU A 48 1.71 8.19 1.41
N LYS A 49 0.74 8.73 0.69
CA LYS A 49 -0.65 8.76 1.15
C LYS A 49 -1.23 7.35 1.26
N ASP A 50 -0.94 6.50 0.30
CA ASP A 50 -1.39 5.11 0.34
C ASP A 50 -0.80 4.38 1.55
N ILE A 51 0.49 4.60 1.83
CA ILE A 51 1.15 3.99 2.98
C ILE A 51 0.54 4.48 4.29
N ALA A 52 0.27 5.78 4.39
CA ALA A 52 -0.36 6.34 5.59
C ALA A 52 -1.75 5.74 5.80
N GLN A 53 -2.53 5.58 4.74
CA GLN A 53 -3.86 5.02 4.84
C GLN A 53 -3.81 3.54 5.22
N LEU A 54 -2.87 2.78 4.66
CA LEU A 54 -2.67 1.38 5.05
C LEU A 54 -2.41 1.27 6.55
N ARG A 55 -1.56 2.14 7.08
CA ARG A 55 -1.21 2.15 8.49
C ARG A 55 -2.37 2.57 9.38
N ASP A 56 -3.04 3.65 9.01
CA ASP A 56 -4.03 4.29 9.88
C ASP A 56 -5.42 3.64 9.77
N ASP A 57 -5.82 3.24 8.57
CA ASP A 57 -7.18 2.74 8.33
C ASP A 57 -7.26 1.21 8.23
N PHE A 58 -6.17 0.56 7.85
CA PHE A 58 -6.15 -0.89 7.63
C PHE A 58 -5.20 -1.64 8.54
N ASP A 59 -4.72 -0.97 9.58
CA ASP A 59 -3.87 -1.58 10.62
C ASP A 59 -2.66 -2.33 10.06
N CYS A 60 -2.10 -1.84 8.96
CA CYS A 60 -0.95 -2.48 8.35
C CYS A 60 0.30 -2.19 9.17
N PRO A 61 1.02 -3.21 9.66
CA PRO A 61 2.18 -3.00 10.53
C PRO A 61 3.43 -2.66 9.74
N ILE A 62 3.41 -1.49 9.11
CA ILE A 62 4.55 -0.99 8.36
C ILE A 62 5.54 -0.35 9.31
N GLU A 63 6.77 -0.83 9.31
CA GLU A 63 7.85 -0.30 10.11
C GLU A 63 8.86 0.43 9.25
N ARG A 64 9.48 1.44 9.84
CA ARG A 64 10.60 2.14 9.21
C ARG A 64 11.92 1.58 9.75
N VAL A 65 12.82 1.22 8.83
CA VAL A 65 14.15 0.73 9.17
C VAL A 65 15.13 1.59 8.38
N GLY A 66 15.71 2.61 9.04
CA GLY A 66 16.51 3.60 8.35
C GLY A 66 15.65 4.40 7.38
N ASN A 67 16.02 4.42 6.12
CA ASN A 67 15.24 5.09 5.07
C ASN A 67 14.35 4.12 4.29
N LYS A 68 14.21 2.90 4.79
CA LYS A 68 13.40 1.86 4.14
C LYS A 68 12.20 1.49 5.00
N LEU A 69 11.23 0.85 4.38
CA LEU A 69 10.01 0.38 5.01
C LEU A 69 9.90 -1.13 4.83
N ARG A 70 9.21 -1.79 5.76
CA ARG A 70 8.96 -3.23 5.67
C ARG A 70 7.74 -3.62 6.51
N ILE A 71 7.22 -4.81 6.27
CA ILE A 71 6.17 -5.43 7.08
C ILE A 71 6.76 -6.72 7.64
N ILE A 72 6.93 -6.80 8.97
CA ILE A 72 7.56 -7.97 9.62
C ILE A 72 6.55 -8.94 10.21
N GLU A 73 5.32 -8.49 10.45
CA GLU A 73 4.29 -9.35 11.01
C GLU A 73 3.39 -9.88 9.89
N PRO A 74 2.82 -11.08 10.06
CA PRO A 74 1.85 -11.57 9.09
C PRO A 74 0.69 -10.59 8.94
N TYR A 75 0.35 -10.27 7.69
CA TYR A 75 -0.71 -9.30 7.43
C TYR A 75 -1.40 -9.66 6.11
N SER A 76 -2.74 -9.62 6.12
CA SER A 76 -3.53 -9.84 4.92
C SER A 76 -4.41 -8.63 4.65
N PHE A 77 -4.10 -7.91 3.58
CA PHE A 77 -4.89 -6.76 3.17
C PHE A 77 -6.32 -7.16 2.83
N VAL A 78 -6.49 -8.32 2.19
CA VAL A 78 -7.82 -8.82 1.84
C VAL A 78 -8.66 -9.06 3.09
N ASN A 79 -8.09 -9.68 4.11
CA ASN A 79 -8.80 -9.93 5.36
C ASN A 79 -9.17 -8.63 6.06
N GLN A 80 -8.30 -7.62 6.01
CA GLN A 80 -8.59 -6.33 6.62
C GLN A 80 -9.76 -5.63 5.91
N ILE A 81 -9.80 -5.70 4.60
CA ILE A 81 -10.92 -5.14 3.84
C ILE A 81 -12.21 -5.85 4.22
N GLN A 82 -12.20 -7.18 4.32
CA GLN A 82 -13.39 -7.95 4.68
C GLN A 82 -13.87 -7.61 6.08
N GLN A 83 -12.97 -7.48 7.04
CA GLN A 83 -13.33 -7.10 8.42
C GLN A 83 -13.96 -5.72 8.45
N TRP A 84 -13.43 -4.78 7.68
CA TRP A 84 -13.99 -3.44 7.59
C TRP A 84 -15.41 -3.48 7.04
N VAL A 85 -15.63 -4.24 5.97
CA VAL A 85 -16.96 -4.39 5.36
C VAL A 85 -17.94 -5.00 6.36
N GLU A 86 -17.53 -6.06 7.05
CA GLU A 86 -18.36 -6.75 8.03
C GLU A 86 -18.77 -5.82 9.18
N PHE A 87 -17.89 -4.92 9.57
CA PHE A 87 -18.18 -3.96 10.63
C PHE A 87 -19.32 -3.01 10.23
N TYR A 88 -19.39 -2.64 8.95
CA TYR A 88 -20.37 -1.67 8.45
C TYR A 88 -21.62 -2.31 7.85
N ILE A 89 -21.65 -3.60 7.70
CA ILE A 89 -22.82 -4.31 7.19
C ILE A 89 -23.43 -5.17 8.28
#